data_7edcead33b2768d503c89891cbc14cd6
#
_entry.id   7edcead33b2768d503c89891cbc14cd6
#
_cell.length_a   1.000
_cell.length_b   1.000
_cell.length_c   1.000
_cell.angle_alpha   90.00
_cell.angle_beta   90.00
_cell.angle_gamma   90.00
#
_symmetry.space_group_name_H-M   'P 1'
#
loop_
_entity.id
_entity.type
_entity.pdbx_description
1 polymer ?
#
loop_
_entity_poly.entity_id
_entity_poly.type
_entity_poly.pdbx_seq_one_letter_code
_entity_poly.pdbx_strand_id
1 'polypeptide(L)'
;MDITWLGHACFLIRAGGYDIVLDPSTDVPGYRPLQESAQQVLCSHHHFDHDYLEGVTLLPATMENPFTVETMDTFHDDCEGALRGENRVHILRAEGLTVVHLGDLGHSLTKEQAARLHGCDALLLPVGGTYTIGPEEARQAAETIAPRVIVPMHYRRGGLGFAELAPLEEFQALYEPEQVHFLTGDTLTLTKNMEKQVAVPLYRA
;
A
#
# COMPACT_ATOMS: atom_id res chain seq x y z
N MET A 1 15.19 -2.89 3.84
CA MET A 1 13.76 -2.96 4.24
C MET A 1 13.02 -3.81 3.23
N ASP A 2 12.25 -4.79 3.69
CA ASP A 2 11.47 -5.66 2.80
C ASP A 2 9.99 -5.27 2.84
N ILE A 3 9.36 -5.25 1.67
CA ILE A 3 7.94 -4.94 1.47
C ILE A 3 7.32 -6.16 0.79
N THR A 4 6.55 -6.96 1.54
CA THR A 4 5.89 -8.16 1.03
C THR A 4 4.41 -7.87 0.81
N TRP A 5 3.91 -8.10 -0.40
CA TRP A 5 2.50 -7.95 -0.71
C TRP A 5 1.74 -9.22 -0.34
N LEU A 6 0.80 -9.08 0.57
CA LEU A 6 -0.03 -10.18 1.06
C LEU A 6 -1.39 -10.28 0.34
N GLY A 7 -1.64 -9.37 -0.61
CA GLY A 7 -2.86 -9.29 -1.40
C GLY A 7 -3.67 -8.03 -1.10
N HIS A 8 -4.48 -7.59 -2.07
CA HIS A 8 -5.31 -6.39 -1.97
C HIS A 8 -4.50 -5.15 -1.56
N ALA A 9 -4.81 -4.54 -0.41
CA ALA A 9 -4.03 -3.45 0.20
C ALA A 9 -3.16 -3.92 1.38
N CYS A 10 -3.09 -5.25 1.61
CA CYS A 10 -2.37 -5.82 2.74
C CYS A 10 -0.89 -6.00 2.44
N PHE A 11 -0.04 -5.50 3.33
CA PHE A 11 1.42 -5.60 3.23
C PHE A 11 2.05 -5.97 4.57
N LEU A 12 3.17 -6.72 4.49
CA LEU A 12 4.10 -6.93 5.59
C LEU A 12 5.37 -6.10 5.31
N ILE A 13 5.69 -5.19 6.23
CA ILE A 13 6.89 -4.36 6.16
C ILE A 13 7.88 -4.82 7.21
N ARG A 14 9.09 -5.20 6.77
CA ARG A 14 10.15 -5.72 7.65
C ARG A 14 11.39 -4.84 7.62
N ALA A 15 11.88 -4.44 8.80
CA ALA A 15 13.16 -3.78 8.98
C ALA A 15 13.78 -4.12 10.34
N GLY A 16 15.09 -4.34 10.39
CA GLY A 16 15.80 -4.61 11.63
C GLY A 16 15.28 -5.81 12.44
N GLY A 17 14.60 -6.78 11.81
CA GLY A 17 13.98 -7.91 12.46
C GLY A 17 12.62 -7.63 13.12
N TYR A 18 12.04 -6.46 12.87
CA TYR A 18 10.70 -6.06 13.33
C TYR A 18 9.72 -6.05 12.15
N ASP A 19 8.55 -6.60 12.34
CA ASP A 19 7.52 -6.80 11.33
C ASP A 19 6.28 -5.96 11.65
N ILE A 20 5.78 -5.24 10.64
CA ILE A 20 4.52 -4.49 10.70
C ILE A 20 3.60 -4.99 9.59
N VAL A 21 2.40 -5.44 9.92
CA VAL A 21 1.34 -5.70 8.94
C VAL A 21 0.50 -4.43 8.76
N LEU A 22 0.29 -4.06 7.50
CA LEU A 22 -0.59 -2.96 7.11
C LEU A 22 -1.87 -3.55 6.49
N ASP A 23 -3.02 -3.02 6.87
CA ASP A 23 -4.34 -3.33 6.33
C ASP A 23 -4.59 -4.83 6.14
N PRO A 24 -4.61 -5.63 7.23
CA PRO A 24 -4.91 -7.04 7.14
C PRO A 24 -6.31 -7.28 6.55
N SER A 25 -6.41 -8.15 5.54
CA SER A 25 -7.63 -8.34 4.75
C SER A 25 -8.23 -9.73 4.87
N THR A 26 -9.56 -9.82 4.75
CA THR A 26 -10.31 -11.06 4.57
C THR A 26 -11.38 -10.90 3.51
N ASP A 27 -11.91 -12.02 3.02
CA ASP A 27 -13.06 -12.09 2.10
C ASP A 27 -12.93 -11.29 0.79
N VAL A 28 -11.70 -10.95 0.41
CA VAL A 28 -11.43 -10.35 -0.91
C VAL A 28 -11.28 -11.47 -1.93
N PRO A 29 -12.03 -11.44 -3.06
CA PRO A 29 -12.05 -12.51 -4.04
C PRO A 29 -10.66 -12.92 -4.53
N GLY A 30 -10.41 -14.23 -4.55
CA GLY A 30 -9.17 -14.83 -5.06
C GLY A 30 -7.98 -14.84 -4.08
N TYR A 31 -8.03 -14.05 -3.00
CA TYR A 31 -6.99 -14.10 -1.96
C TYR A 31 -7.37 -15.12 -0.88
N ARG A 32 -6.35 -15.73 -0.26
CA ARG A 32 -6.54 -16.60 0.91
C ARG A 32 -6.79 -15.75 2.16
N PRO A 33 -7.52 -16.26 3.14
CA PRO A 33 -7.60 -15.62 4.45
C PRO A 33 -6.19 -15.40 5.02
N LEU A 34 -5.93 -14.19 5.49
CA LEU A 34 -4.64 -13.82 6.05
C LEU A 34 -4.30 -14.71 7.27
N GLN A 35 -3.05 -15.19 7.32
CA GLN A 35 -2.46 -15.88 8.47
C GLN A 35 -1.00 -15.45 8.57
N GLU A 36 -0.76 -14.36 9.28
CA GLU A 36 0.56 -13.77 9.44
C GLU A 36 0.93 -13.60 10.92
N SER A 37 2.19 -13.28 11.17
CA SER A 37 2.68 -12.93 12.50
C SER A 37 3.52 -11.67 12.42
N ALA A 38 3.26 -10.70 13.31
CA ALA A 38 3.99 -9.45 13.34
C ALA A 38 4.04 -8.86 14.74
N GLN A 39 4.95 -7.95 15.01
CA GLN A 39 5.00 -7.23 16.28
C GLN A 39 3.97 -6.09 16.32
N GLN A 40 3.52 -5.60 15.15
CA GLN A 40 2.57 -4.49 15.07
C GLN A 40 1.62 -4.67 13.88
N VAL A 41 0.39 -4.18 14.05
CA VAL A 41 -0.61 -4.05 12.98
C VAL A 41 -1.02 -2.59 12.90
N LEU A 42 -1.17 -2.06 11.71
CA LEU A 42 -1.66 -0.71 11.43
C LEU A 42 -2.77 -0.81 10.40
N CYS A 43 -3.92 -0.24 10.68
CA CYS A 43 -5.06 -0.17 9.76
C CYS A 43 -5.28 1.26 9.31
N SER A 44 -5.53 1.43 8.01
CA SER A 44 -5.86 2.75 7.43
C SER A 44 -7.29 3.16 7.81
N HIS A 45 -8.20 2.20 7.89
CA HIS A 45 -9.60 2.39 8.27
C HIS A 45 -10.24 1.06 8.70
N HIS A 46 -11.53 1.09 9.09
CA HIS A 46 -12.23 -0.05 9.66
C HIS A 46 -13.25 -0.66 8.68
N HIS A 47 -12.77 -1.16 7.55
CA HIS A 47 -13.54 -2.03 6.67
C HIS A 47 -12.98 -3.46 6.74
N PHE A 48 -13.82 -4.48 6.47
CA PHE A 48 -13.48 -5.90 6.61
C PHE A 48 -12.25 -6.33 5.81
N ASP A 49 -11.99 -5.64 4.72
CA ASP A 49 -10.85 -5.87 3.83
C ASP A 49 -9.59 -5.07 4.23
N HIS A 50 -9.60 -4.37 5.39
CA HIS A 50 -8.48 -3.57 5.91
C HIS A 50 -8.21 -3.73 7.42
N ASP A 51 -9.09 -4.35 8.21
CA ASP A 51 -8.92 -4.49 9.66
C ASP A 51 -9.18 -5.92 10.21
N TYR A 52 -8.90 -6.94 9.40
CA TYR A 52 -8.97 -8.34 9.82
C TYR A 52 -7.86 -8.70 10.80
N LEU A 53 -7.97 -8.23 12.04
CA LEU A 53 -6.96 -8.40 13.09
C LEU A 53 -6.76 -9.86 13.50
N GLU A 54 -7.81 -10.69 13.39
CA GLU A 54 -7.75 -12.12 13.70
C GLU A 54 -6.80 -12.90 12.79
N GLY A 55 -6.51 -12.36 11.61
CA GLY A 55 -5.53 -12.91 10.67
C GLY A 55 -4.08 -12.69 11.07
N VAL A 56 -3.81 -11.91 12.14
CA VAL A 56 -2.45 -11.58 12.57
C VAL A 56 -2.19 -12.01 14.00
N THR A 57 -1.24 -12.93 14.17
CA THR A 57 -0.73 -13.30 15.50
C THR A 57 0.27 -12.24 15.96
N LEU A 58 -0.07 -11.49 17.02
CA LEU A 58 0.85 -10.51 17.60
C LEU A 58 1.99 -11.20 18.33
N LEU A 59 3.21 -10.93 17.89
CA LEU A 59 4.44 -11.41 18.50
C LEU A 59 4.88 -10.48 19.63
N PRO A 60 5.52 -11.01 20.70
CA PRO A 60 6.13 -10.17 21.72
C PRO A 60 7.20 -9.26 21.11
N ALA A 61 7.19 -7.99 21.47
CA ALA A 61 8.27 -7.05 21.12
C ALA A 61 9.52 -7.41 21.97
N THR A 62 10.39 -8.25 21.43
CA THR A 62 11.67 -8.65 22.10
C THR A 62 12.80 -7.68 21.81
N MET A 63 12.56 -6.67 20.98
CA MET A 63 13.50 -5.64 20.57
C MET A 63 12.81 -4.26 20.50
N GLU A 64 13.59 -3.21 20.46
CA GLU A 64 13.10 -1.86 20.21
C GLU A 64 12.57 -1.76 18.77
N ASN A 65 11.42 -1.08 18.61
CA ASN A 65 10.85 -0.84 17.30
C ASN A 65 11.77 0.09 16.48
N PRO A 66 12.35 -0.37 15.36
CA PRO A 66 13.22 0.47 14.54
C PRO A 66 12.44 1.47 13.68
N PHE A 67 11.12 1.37 13.63
CA PHE A 67 10.30 2.24 12.81
C PHE A 67 9.88 3.51 13.56
N THR A 68 10.01 4.65 12.89
CA THR A 68 9.21 5.82 13.20
C THR A 68 7.94 5.74 12.36
N VAL A 69 6.78 5.73 13.01
CA VAL A 69 5.48 5.69 12.34
C VAL A 69 4.79 7.03 12.52
N GLU A 70 4.49 7.69 11.40
CA GLU A 70 3.67 8.89 11.36
C GLU A 70 2.38 8.59 10.59
N THR A 71 1.33 9.34 10.87
CA THR A 71 0.05 9.22 10.18
C THR A 71 -0.41 10.56 9.61
N MET A 72 -1.25 10.48 8.58
CA MET A 72 -1.92 11.64 8.01
C MET A 72 -3.36 11.25 7.69
N ASP A 73 -4.30 11.95 8.30
CA ASP A 73 -5.72 11.69 8.05
C ASP A 73 -6.13 12.23 6.68
N THR A 74 -6.91 11.42 5.98
CA THR A 74 -7.49 11.66 4.66
C THR A 74 -8.89 11.05 4.62
N PHE A 75 -9.52 10.98 3.45
CA PHE A 75 -10.84 10.41 3.31
C PHE A 75 -10.87 9.30 2.27
N HIS A 76 -11.77 8.34 2.49
CA HIS A 76 -12.03 7.22 1.59
C HIS A 76 -12.99 7.59 0.44
N ASP A 77 -13.27 8.88 0.25
CA ASP A 77 -14.09 9.43 -0.81
C ASP A 77 -13.71 10.89 -1.11
N ASP A 78 -14.31 11.49 -2.12
CA ASP A 78 -14.10 12.86 -2.56
C ASP A 78 -15.07 13.87 -1.92
N CYS A 79 -15.87 13.42 -0.94
CA CYS A 79 -16.84 14.25 -0.22
C CYS A 79 -16.58 14.26 1.31
N GLU A 80 -15.31 14.35 1.69
CA GLU A 80 -14.85 14.50 3.08
C GLU A 80 -15.32 13.38 4.02
N GLY A 81 -15.34 12.13 3.51
CA GLY A 81 -15.72 10.95 4.26
C GLY A 81 -17.23 10.72 4.39
N ALA A 82 -18.06 11.50 3.70
CA ALA A 82 -19.52 11.41 3.83
C ALA A 82 -20.10 10.09 3.28
N LEU A 83 -19.40 9.41 2.36
CA LEU A 83 -19.86 8.16 1.77
C LEU A 83 -19.18 6.93 2.39
N ARG A 84 -17.85 6.96 2.60
CA ARG A 84 -17.04 5.79 2.99
C ARG A 84 -16.21 6.01 4.25
N GLY A 85 -16.26 7.24 4.81
CA GLY A 85 -15.57 7.55 6.06
C GLY A 85 -14.15 8.07 5.89
N GLU A 86 -13.44 8.03 7.00
CA GLU A 86 -12.05 8.45 7.10
C GLU A 86 -11.11 7.39 6.55
N ASN A 87 -9.95 7.84 6.09
CA ASN A 87 -8.81 7.02 5.72
C ASN A 87 -7.55 7.60 6.34
N ARG A 88 -6.61 6.75 6.69
CA ARG A 88 -5.33 7.14 7.29
C ARG A 88 -4.17 6.66 6.45
N VAL A 89 -3.35 7.61 6.01
CA VAL A 89 -2.07 7.34 5.39
C VAL A 89 -1.04 7.00 6.46
N HIS A 90 -0.29 5.92 6.29
CA HIS A 90 0.82 5.55 7.15
C HIS A 90 2.16 5.88 6.50
N ILE A 91 3.04 6.54 7.24
CA ILE A 91 4.41 6.90 6.82
C ILE A 91 5.38 6.19 7.75
N LEU A 92 6.08 5.18 7.24
CA LEU A 92 7.01 4.35 8.00
C LEU A 92 8.45 4.70 7.62
N ARG A 93 9.28 5.00 8.62
CA ARG A 93 10.71 5.28 8.41
C ARG A 93 11.56 4.33 9.22
N ALA A 94 12.45 3.60 8.55
CA ALA A 94 13.49 2.77 9.17
C ALA A 94 14.66 2.59 8.20
N GLU A 95 15.85 2.30 8.68
CA GLU A 95 17.06 2.07 7.87
C GLU A 95 17.41 3.23 6.91
N GLY A 96 16.92 4.44 7.22
CA GLY A 96 17.06 5.63 6.38
C GLY A 96 16.23 5.58 5.09
N LEU A 97 15.18 4.73 5.05
CA LEU A 97 14.19 4.61 3.98
C LEU A 97 12.81 5.04 4.49
N THR A 98 11.99 5.54 3.58
CA THR A 98 10.61 5.95 3.85
C THR A 98 9.64 5.18 2.97
N VAL A 99 8.71 4.45 3.58
CA VAL A 99 7.59 3.78 2.91
C VAL A 99 6.31 4.50 3.28
N VAL A 100 5.48 4.79 2.29
CA VAL A 100 4.16 5.42 2.46
C VAL A 100 3.09 4.45 1.99
N HIS A 101 2.11 4.17 2.84
CA HIS A 101 0.90 3.42 2.50
C HIS A 101 -0.28 4.37 2.49
N LEU A 102 -0.93 4.53 1.33
CA LEU A 102 -2.03 5.50 1.17
C LEU A 102 -3.38 4.99 1.68
N GLY A 103 -3.46 3.70 2.10
CA GLY A 103 -4.75 3.09 2.43
C GLY A 103 -5.71 3.18 1.24
N ASP A 104 -6.97 3.39 1.52
CA ASP A 104 -8.00 3.59 0.51
C ASP A 104 -8.26 5.07 0.24
N LEU A 105 -7.20 5.79 -0.13
CA LEU A 105 -7.30 7.19 -0.51
C LEU A 105 -8.36 7.38 -1.61
N GLY A 106 -9.40 8.16 -1.32
CA GLY A 106 -10.55 8.36 -2.20
C GLY A 106 -10.65 9.74 -2.85
N HIS A 107 -9.60 10.58 -2.73
CA HIS A 107 -9.59 11.95 -3.26
C HIS A 107 -8.20 12.42 -3.69
N SER A 108 -8.13 13.49 -4.47
CA SER A 108 -6.86 14.14 -4.80
C SER A 108 -6.22 14.76 -3.55
N LEU A 109 -4.91 14.55 -3.38
CA LEU A 109 -4.16 15.15 -2.26
C LEU A 109 -4.07 16.68 -2.38
N THR A 110 -4.18 17.37 -1.26
CA THR A 110 -3.83 18.79 -1.20
C THR A 110 -2.32 18.98 -1.38
N LYS A 111 -1.89 20.21 -1.66
CA LYS A 111 -0.46 20.52 -1.80
C LYS A 111 0.31 20.23 -0.52
N GLU A 112 -0.28 20.49 0.63
CA GLU A 112 0.29 20.25 1.96
C GLU A 112 0.43 18.76 2.24
N GLN A 113 -0.60 17.97 1.91
CA GLN A 113 -0.56 16.52 2.04
C GLN A 113 0.51 15.91 1.14
N ALA A 114 0.53 16.29 -0.13
CA ALA A 114 1.53 15.81 -1.09
C ALA A 114 2.96 16.19 -0.69
N ALA A 115 3.17 17.40 -0.16
CA ALA A 115 4.48 17.85 0.31
C ALA A 115 5.03 17.01 1.48
N ARG A 116 4.15 16.51 2.38
CA ARG A 116 4.55 15.61 3.48
C ARG A 116 5.04 14.25 3.00
N LEU A 117 4.55 13.81 1.85
CA LEU A 117 4.85 12.49 1.27
C LEU A 117 5.97 12.54 0.22
N HIS A 118 6.34 13.77 -0.22
CA HIS A 118 7.22 13.98 -1.36
C HIS A 118 8.58 13.31 -1.19
N GLY A 119 8.99 12.60 -2.25
CA GLY A 119 10.30 11.96 -2.34
C GLY A 119 10.45 10.70 -1.47
N CYS A 120 9.34 10.06 -1.06
CA CYS A 120 9.41 8.78 -0.35
C CYS A 120 10.10 7.70 -1.21
N ASP A 121 10.70 6.70 -0.55
CA ASP A 121 11.42 5.64 -1.25
C ASP A 121 10.47 4.62 -1.88
N ALA A 122 9.36 4.32 -1.21
CA ALA A 122 8.29 3.49 -1.78
C ALA A 122 6.91 4.07 -1.45
N LEU A 123 6.01 4.04 -2.44
CA LEU A 123 4.62 4.45 -2.34
C LEU A 123 3.72 3.25 -2.64
N LEU A 124 2.98 2.77 -1.63
CA LEU A 124 1.95 1.76 -1.77
C LEU A 124 0.65 2.49 -2.11
N LEU A 125 0.22 2.35 -3.38
CA LEU A 125 -0.71 3.25 -4.04
C LEU A 125 -1.95 2.49 -4.51
N PRO A 126 -3.18 2.83 -4.05
CA PRO A 126 -4.39 2.25 -4.60
C PRO A 126 -4.61 2.75 -6.03
N VAL A 127 -4.95 1.83 -6.94
CA VAL A 127 -5.11 2.13 -8.38
C VAL A 127 -6.41 1.58 -8.98
N GLY A 128 -7.26 0.97 -8.15
CA GLY A 128 -8.44 0.23 -8.63
C GLY A 128 -9.67 1.09 -8.91
N GLY A 129 -9.70 2.33 -8.48
CA GLY A 129 -10.92 3.16 -8.62
C GLY A 129 -12.11 2.59 -7.87
N THR A 130 -13.33 2.98 -8.24
CA THR A 130 -14.62 2.59 -7.65
C THR A 130 -14.77 2.94 -6.18
N TYR A 131 -13.87 2.49 -5.33
CA TYR A 131 -13.82 2.78 -3.90
C TYR A 131 -12.70 3.76 -3.54
N THR A 132 -11.65 3.82 -4.34
CA THR A 132 -10.44 4.62 -4.15
C THR A 132 -10.22 5.54 -5.35
N ILE A 133 -9.13 6.28 -5.37
CA ILE A 133 -8.66 6.95 -6.59
C ILE A 133 -8.45 5.93 -7.72
N GLY A 134 -8.79 6.34 -8.95
CA GLY A 134 -8.61 5.52 -10.15
C GLY A 134 -7.19 5.59 -10.72
N PRO A 135 -6.92 4.86 -11.83
CA PRO A 135 -5.60 4.78 -12.43
C PRO A 135 -4.97 6.14 -12.77
N GLU A 136 -5.71 7.05 -13.40
CA GLU A 136 -5.24 8.38 -13.79
C GLU A 136 -4.95 9.27 -12.58
N GLU A 137 -5.83 9.27 -11.59
CA GLU A 137 -5.66 10.04 -10.35
C GLU A 137 -4.49 9.50 -9.54
N ALA A 138 -4.32 8.18 -9.51
CA ALA A 138 -3.17 7.51 -8.90
C ALA A 138 -1.86 7.92 -9.60
N ARG A 139 -1.84 7.99 -10.93
CA ARG A 139 -0.70 8.51 -11.70
C ARG A 139 -0.38 9.96 -11.32
N GLN A 140 -1.39 10.83 -11.22
CA GLN A 140 -1.22 12.24 -10.82
C GLN A 140 -0.69 12.37 -9.39
N ALA A 141 -1.20 11.54 -8.45
CA ALA A 141 -0.71 11.47 -7.08
C ALA A 141 0.78 11.06 -7.06
N ALA A 142 1.15 10.03 -7.82
CA ALA A 142 2.54 9.58 -7.93
C ALA A 142 3.46 10.65 -8.53
N GLU A 143 3.02 11.41 -9.52
CA GLU A 143 3.79 12.52 -10.09
C GLU A 143 4.04 13.64 -9.07
N THR A 144 3.03 13.96 -8.26
CA THR A 144 3.12 15.01 -7.25
C THR A 144 3.97 14.58 -6.05
N ILE A 145 3.81 13.33 -5.59
CA ILE A 145 4.61 12.75 -4.48
C ILE A 145 6.04 12.48 -4.92
N ALA A 146 6.24 12.15 -6.19
CA ALA A 146 7.54 11.82 -6.79
C ALA A 146 8.31 10.71 -6.05
N PRO A 147 7.69 9.56 -5.75
CA PRO A 147 8.36 8.45 -5.09
C PRO A 147 9.46 7.86 -5.97
N ARG A 148 10.36 7.10 -5.35
CA ARG A 148 11.36 6.31 -6.10
C ARG A 148 10.73 5.03 -6.67
N VAL A 149 9.98 4.31 -5.86
CA VAL A 149 9.29 3.08 -6.28
C VAL A 149 7.79 3.23 -6.01
N ILE A 150 6.97 2.89 -6.99
CA ILE A 150 5.53 2.77 -6.85
C ILE A 150 5.19 1.29 -6.78
N VAL A 151 4.43 0.89 -5.76
CA VAL A 151 3.86 -0.45 -5.64
C VAL A 151 2.34 -0.30 -5.73
N PRO A 152 1.72 -0.65 -6.87
CA PRO A 152 0.29 -0.56 -7.01
C PRO A 152 -0.42 -1.60 -6.13
N MET A 153 -1.58 -1.23 -5.60
CA MET A 153 -2.42 -2.08 -4.77
C MET A 153 -3.90 -1.82 -5.04
N HIS A 154 -4.79 -2.60 -4.40
CA HIS A 154 -6.24 -2.42 -4.46
C HIS A 154 -6.78 -2.40 -5.90
N TYR A 155 -6.42 -3.38 -6.71
CA TYR A 155 -6.83 -3.57 -8.10
C TYR A 155 -7.31 -5.01 -8.34
N ARG A 156 -7.94 -5.27 -9.49
CA ARG A 156 -8.23 -6.64 -9.92
C ARG A 156 -7.20 -7.14 -10.94
N ARG A 157 -6.89 -8.44 -10.88
CA ARG A 157 -6.04 -9.11 -11.86
C ARG A 157 -6.21 -10.63 -11.81
N GLY A 158 -6.53 -11.27 -12.94
CA GLY A 158 -6.50 -12.74 -13.04
C GLY A 158 -7.38 -13.48 -12.04
N GLY A 159 -8.53 -12.93 -11.66
CA GLY A 159 -9.43 -13.50 -10.65
C GLY A 159 -9.15 -13.03 -9.20
N LEU A 160 -8.15 -12.20 -8.99
CA LEU A 160 -7.84 -11.54 -7.72
C LEU A 160 -8.54 -10.17 -7.66
N GLY A 161 -9.08 -9.81 -6.48
CA GLY A 161 -9.75 -8.53 -6.23
C GLY A 161 -11.22 -8.50 -6.64
N PHE A 162 -11.93 -7.46 -6.21
CA PHE A 162 -13.33 -7.26 -6.55
C PHE A 162 -13.52 -6.97 -8.03
N ALA A 163 -14.60 -7.47 -8.62
CA ALA A 163 -14.88 -7.36 -10.06
C ALA A 163 -15.07 -5.90 -10.52
N GLU A 164 -15.50 -5.03 -9.62
CA GLU A 164 -15.78 -3.62 -9.84
C GLU A 164 -14.52 -2.75 -9.93
N LEU A 165 -13.39 -3.26 -9.46
CA LEU A 165 -12.11 -2.55 -9.51
C LEU A 165 -11.57 -2.50 -10.94
N ALA A 166 -10.86 -1.43 -11.28
CA ALA A 166 -10.09 -1.37 -12.51
C ALA A 166 -9.01 -2.47 -12.53
N PRO A 167 -8.74 -3.06 -13.69
CA PRO A 167 -7.63 -3.98 -13.84
C PRO A 167 -6.28 -3.24 -13.72
N LEU A 168 -5.28 -3.93 -13.19
CA LEU A 168 -3.92 -3.38 -13.06
C LEU A 168 -3.38 -2.83 -14.40
N GLU A 169 -3.74 -3.45 -15.50
CA GLU A 169 -3.33 -3.10 -16.86
C GLU A 169 -3.67 -1.66 -17.24
N GLU A 170 -4.76 -1.09 -16.72
CA GLU A 170 -5.13 0.32 -16.95
C GLU A 170 -4.11 1.27 -16.31
N PHE A 171 -3.68 1.00 -15.08
CA PHE A 171 -2.63 1.79 -14.43
C PHE A 171 -1.27 1.62 -15.11
N GLN A 172 -0.91 0.39 -15.49
CA GLN A 172 0.35 0.09 -16.15
C GLN A 172 0.48 0.80 -17.51
N ALA A 173 -0.62 0.92 -18.25
CA ALA A 173 -0.64 1.59 -19.56
C ALA A 173 -0.30 3.10 -19.49
N LEU A 174 -0.27 3.68 -18.29
CA LEU A 174 0.12 5.07 -18.06
C LEU A 174 1.64 5.27 -17.91
N TYR A 175 2.42 4.18 -17.99
CA TYR A 175 3.88 4.18 -17.86
C TYR A 175 4.53 3.54 -19.09
N GLU A 176 5.77 3.96 -19.38
CA GLU A 176 6.54 3.26 -20.40
C GLU A 176 6.86 1.82 -19.93
N PRO A 177 6.85 0.83 -20.83
CA PRO A 177 7.06 -0.59 -20.45
C PRO A 177 8.33 -0.84 -19.64
N GLU A 178 9.40 -0.08 -19.89
CA GLU A 178 10.69 -0.19 -19.21
C GLU A 178 10.64 0.31 -17.75
N GLN A 179 9.61 1.07 -17.39
CA GLN A 179 9.39 1.55 -16.02
C GLN A 179 8.60 0.55 -15.18
N VAL A 180 7.95 -0.45 -15.80
CA VAL A 180 7.09 -1.42 -15.11
C VAL A 180 7.83 -2.74 -14.93
N HIS A 181 8.13 -3.08 -13.68
CA HIS A 181 8.88 -4.29 -13.32
C HIS A 181 8.00 -5.27 -12.55
N PHE A 182 7.67 -6.39 -13.20
CA PHE A 182 7.03 -7.52 -12.53
C PHE A 182 8.06 -8.28 -11.70
N LEU A 183 7.82 -8.38 -10.40
CA LEU A 183 8.69 -9.15 -9.53
C LEU A 183 8.48 -10.66 -9.75
N THR A 184 9.49 -11.46 -9.48
CA THR A 184 9.38 -12.93 -9.51
C THR A 184 8.77 -13.50 -8.23
N GLY A 185 8.52 -12.67 -7.23
CA GLY A 185 7.96 -13.00 -5.92
C GLY A 185 7.05 -11.90 -5.39
N ASP A 186 6.59 -12.13 -4.19
CA ASP A 186 5.71 -11.24 -3.43
C ASP A 186 6.45 -10.09 -2.73
N THR A 187 7.77 -10.16 -2.65
CA THR A 187 8.60 -9.27 -1.83
C THR A 187 9.50 -8.37 -2.68
N LEU A 188 9.43 -7.08 -2.40
CA LEU A 188 10.33 -6.05 -2.86
C LEU A 188 11.36 -5.74 -1.76
N THR A 189 12.64 -6.00 -1.99
CA THR A 189 13.71 -5.52 -1.12
C THR A 189 14.07 -4.08 -1.50
N LEU A 190 13.54 -3.12 -0.74
CA LEU A 190 13.75 -1.71 -0.96
C LEU A 190 15.16 -1.29 -0.53
N THR A 191 15.89 -0.60 -1.42
CA THR A 191 17.24 -0.07 -1.17
C THR A 191 17.35 1.39 -1.62
N LYS A 192 18.36 2.11 -1.11
CA LYS A 192 18.60 3.54 -1.44
C LYS A 192 18.98 3.78 -2.91
N ASN A 193 19.47 2.75 -3.59
CA ASN A 193 20.03 2.87 -4.94
C ASN A 193 19.10 2.38 -6.05
N MET A 194 17.83 2.09 -5.73
CA MET A 194 16.85 1.70 -6.74
C MET A 194 16.54 2.87 -7.67
N GLU A 195 16.40 2.58 -8.95
CA GLU A 195 15.93 3.53 -9.95
C GLU A 195 14.42 3.75 -9.82
N LYS A 196 13.91 4.84 -10.41
CA LYS A 196 12.48 5.12 -10.45
C LYS A 196 11.75 4.04 -11.26
N GLN A 197 10.75 3.41 -10.64
CA GLN A 197 10.01 2.32 -11.25
C GLN A 197 8.63 2.09 -10.64
N VAL A 198 7.79 1.39 -11.37
CA VAL A 198 6.60 0.70 -10.85
C VAL A 198 6.98 -0.74 -10.60
N ALA A 199 7.00 -1.18 -9.36
CA ALA A 199 7.29 -2.57 -8.98
C ALA A 199 5.97 -3.30 -8.70
N VAL A 200 5.69 -4.36 -9.44
CA VAL A 200 4.47 -5.15 -9.31
C VAL A 200 4.81 -6.51 -8.69
N PRO A 201 4.51 -6.70 -7.40
CA PRO A 201 4.71 -7.99 -6.74
C PRO A 201 3.79 -9.07 -7.31
N LEU A 202 4.22 -10.34 -7.20
CA LEU A 202 3.42 -11.50 -7.57
C LEU A 202 2.76 -12.07 -6.30
N TYR A 203 1.42 -12.09 -6.28
CA TYR A 203 0.72 -12.78 -5.19
C TYR A 203 1.07 -14.27 -5.16
N ARG A 204 1.49 -14.76 -4.02
CA ARG A 204 1.73 -16.19 -3.78
C ARG A 204 0.57 -16.78 -2.99
N ALA A 205 -0.27 -17.52 -3.72
CA ALA A 205 -1.39 -18.25 -3.13
C ALA A 205 -0.90 -19.40 -2.22
#